data_e09f515e52ccda9fc94ab61e0051e40f
#
_entry.id   e09f515e52ccda9fc94ab61e0051e40f
#
_cell.length_a   1.000
_cell.length_b   1.000
_cell.length_c   1.000
_cell.angle_alpha   90.00
_cell.angle_beta   90.00
_cell.angle_gamma   90.00
#
_symmetry.space_group_name_H-M   'P 1'
#
loop_
_entity.id
_entity.type
_entity.pdbx_description
1 polymer ?
#
loop_
_entity_poly.entity_id
_entity_poly.type
_entity_poly.pdbx_seq_one_letter_code
_entity_poly.pdbx_strand_id
1 'polypeptide(L)'
;EVTGLGWAPRVREMAAEDLEAVARLEGELFGAEAWSRDLLAAELKASHGPRADRRYVVVESDAADHAADHAADHAADRDGGLDGPRLLGYAGLYHAGGLSGADLLTIATIPSARGRGIASLMLIELVSTAREVGCPDVLLEVRQSNGAAQRLYARHGFVPIGRRRRYYQAPPEDAVVMRLTLRPRPGPVGAEAGESNPI
;
A
#
# COMPACT_ATOMS: atom_id res chain seq x y z
N GLU A 1 2.30 -28.79 -17.43
CA GLU A 1 2.35 -27.71 -18.43
C GLU A 1 1.06 -26.92 -18.33
N VAL A 2 1.10 -25.79 -17.64
CA VAL A 2 0.03 -24.77 -17.66
C VAL A 2 0.63 -23.56 -18.33
N THR A 3 0.56 -23.52 -19.64
CA THR A 3 0.73 -22.33 -20.46
C THR A 3 -0.49 -21.43 -20.27
N GLY A 4 -0.52 -20.66 -19.17
CA GLY A 4 -1.44 -19.55 -18.98
C GLY A 4 -0.76 -18.27 -19.45
N LEU A 5 -1.06 -17.89 -20.69
CA LEU A 5 -0.61 -16.66 -21.33
C LEU A 5 -0.99 -15.43 -20.53
N GLY A 6 -0.01 -14.57 -20.24
CA GLY A 6 -0.15 -13.15 -20.47
C GLY A 6 -0.55 -12.24 -19.34
N TRP A 7 -0.81 -12.66 -18.11
CA TRP A 7 -1.03 -11.72 -16.99
C TRP A 7 0.21 -11.65 -16.09
N ALA A 8 1.06 -10.65 -16.32
CA ALA A 8 2.27 -10.42 -15.53
C ALA A 8 2.27 -8.99 -14.96
N PRO A 9 1.48 -8.71 -13.90
CA PRO A 9 1.49 -7.40 -13.27
C PRO A 9 2.88 -7.12 -12.67
N ARG A 10 3.41 -5.93 -12.94
CA ARG A 10 4.71 -5.48 -12.43
C ARG A 10 4.55 -4.40 -11.39
N VAL A 11 5.17 -4.60 -10.22
CA VAL A 11 5.29 -3.55 -9.20
C VAL A 11 6.52 -2.73 -9.52
N ARG A 12 6.39 -1.41 -9.46
CA ARG A 12 7.52 -0.46 -9.54
C ARG A 12 7.30 0.74 -8.63
N GLU A 13 8.36 1.48 -8.43
CA GLU A 13 8.27 2.77 -7.75
C GLU A 13 7.37 3.73 -8.54
N MET A 14 6.54 4.49 -7.81
CA MET A 14 5.70 5.53 -8.39
C MET A 14 6.56 6.69 -8.86
N ALA A 15 6.30 7.18 -10.07
CA ALA A 15 6.99 8.31 -10.68
C ALA A 15 6.04 9.50 -10.89
N ALA A 16 6.59 10.65 -11.25
CA ALA A 16 5.80 11.87 -11.45
C ALA A 16 4.76 11.74 -12.58
N GLU A 17 5.06 10.93 -13.58
CA GLU A 17 4.14 10.63 -14.70
C GLU A 17 2.88 9.86 -14.27
N ASP A 18 2.93 9.15 -13.14
CA ASP A 18 1.80 8.39 -12.61
C ASP A 18 0.76 9.28 -11.91
N LEU A 19 1.12 10.51 -11.51
CA LEU A 19 0.31 11.37 -10.66
C LEU A 19 -1.11 11.60 -11.18
N GLU A 20 -1.28 11.82 -12.48
CA GLU A 20 -2.59 12.07 -13.07
C GLU A 20 -3.48 10.82 -13.02
N ALA A 21 -2.92 9.65 -13.32
CA ALA A 21 -3.64 8.39 -13.27
C ALA A 21 -4.00 8.00 -11.83
N VAL A 22 -3.08 8.20 -10.89
CA VAL A 22 -3.29 7.93 -9.45
C VAL A 22 -4.32 8.90 -8.88
N ALA A 23 -4.25 10.21 -9.18
CA ALA A 23 -5.21 11.19 -8.68
C ALA A 23 -6.64 10.92 -9.19
N ARG A 24 -6.78 10.48 -10.44
CA ARG A 24 -8.06 10.05 -11.00
C ARG A 24 -8.59 8.82 -10.25
N LEU A 25 -7.77 7.80 -10.05
CA LEU A 25 -8.13 6.59 -9.32
C LEU A 25 -8.54 6.89 -7.86
N GLU A 26 -7.82 7.80 -7.19
CA GLU A 26 -8.17 8.29 -5.86
C GLU A 26 -9.58 8.90 -5.85
N GLY A 27 -9.85 9.82 -6.76
CA GLY A 27 -11.16 10.48 -6.88
C GLY A 27 -12.30 9.49 -7.12
N GLU A 28 -12.09 8.49 -7.98
CA GLU A 28 -13.07 7.46 -8.28
C GLU A 28 -13.37 6.53 -7.09
N LEU A 29 -12.35 6.17 -6.32
CA LEU A 29 -12.49 5.18 -5.25
C LEU A 29 -12.84 5.78 -3.89
N PHE A 30 -12.33 6.97 -3.57
CA PHE A 30 -12.46 7.56 -2.23
C PHE A 30 -13.34 8.82 -2.20
N GLY A 31 -13.71 9.38 -3.35
CA GLY A 31 -14.66 10.48 -3.45
C GLY A 31 -14.25 11.70 -2.59
N ALA A 32 -15.08 12.05 -1.61
CA ALA A 32 -14.82 13.20 -0.73
C ALA A 32 -13.62 13.01 0.21
N GLU A 33 -13.13 11.80 0.39
CA GLU A 33 -11.94 11.50 1.21
C GLU A 33 -10.69 11.30 0.35
N ALA A 34 -10.80 11.46 -0.98
CA ALA A 34 -9.68 11.33 -1.89
C ALA A 34 -8.60 12.37 -1.61
N TRP A 35 -7.36 11.95 -1.69
CA TRP A 35 -6.23 12.87 -1.64
C TRP A 35 -6.19 13.74 -2.89
N SER A 36 -5.95 15.03 -2.70
CA SER A 36 -5.78 15.92 -3.84
C SER A 36 -4.51 15.58 -4.62
N ARG A 37 -4.49 15.94 -5.90
CA ARG A 37 -3.29 15.81 -6.73
C ARG A 37 -2.06 16.47 -6.11
N ASP A 38 -2.24 17.66 -5.52
CA ASP A 38 -1.15 18.40 -4.89
C ASP A 38 -0.62 17.68 -3.64
N LEU A 39 -1.50 17.05 -2.86
CA LEU A 39 -1.08 16.22 -1.74
C LEU A 39 -0.31 14.99 -2.24
N LEU A 40 -0.82 14.28 -3.24
CA LEU A 40 -0.12 13.14 -3.86
C LEU A 40 1.26 13.54 -4.39
N ALA A 41 1.38 14.72 -5.03
CA ALA A 41 2.66 15.24 -5.50
C ALA A 41 3.63 15.56 -4.36
N ALA A 42 3.13 16.14 -3.27
CA ALA A 42 3.94 16.42 -2.08
C ALA A 42 4.43 15.12 -1.41
N GLU A 43 3.55 14.12 -1.30
CA GLU A 43 3.86 12.80 -0.79
C GLU A 43 4.91 12.08 -1.64
N LEU A 44 4.74 12.10 -2.96
CA LEU A 44 5.69 11.53 -3.90
C LEU A 44 7.06 12.22 -3.82
N LYS A 45 7.09 13.54 -3.70
CA LYS A 45 8.34 14.28 -3.50
C LYS A 45 9.06 13.85 -2.22
N ALA A 46 8.33 13.61 -1.14
CA ALA A 46 8.89 13.16 0.15
C ALA A 46 9.35 11.69 0.13
N SER A 47 8.96 10.89 -0.88
CA SER A 47 9.42 9.51 -1.05
C SER A 47 10.79 9.39 -1.72
N HIS A 48 11.39 10.50 -2.14
CA HIS A 48 12.66 10.52 -2.86
C HIS A 48 13.76 11.26 -2.09
N GLY A 49 15.02 10.86 -2.36
CA GLY A 49 16.20 11.51 -1.81
C GLY A 49 16.69 10.92 -0.49
N PRO A 50 17.78 11.48 0.07
CA PRO A 50 18.51 10.88 1.21
C PRO A 50 17.75 10.95 2.54
N ARG A 51 16.66 11.71 2.60
CA ARG A 51 15.77 11.84 3.78
C ARG A 51 14.38 11.29 3.49
N ALA A 52 14.24 10.42 2.49
CA ALA A 52 12.96 9.78 2.20
C ALA A 52 12.48 9.01 3.43
N ASP A 53 11.26 9.29 3.85
CA ASP A 53 10.61 8.68 5.01
C ASP A 53 9.36 7.89 4.62
N ARG A 54 9.13 7.73 3.31
CA ARG A 54 7.98 7.03 2.74
C ARG A 54 8.31 6.36 1.42
N ARG A 55 7.49 5.42 1.01
CA ARG A 55 7.59 4.69 -0.24
C ARG A 55 6.24 4.65 -0.93
N TYR A 56 6.21 4.99 -2.22
CA TYR A 56 5.02 4.82 -3.07
C TYR A 56 5.33 3.88 -4.21
N VAL A 57 4.40 2.96 -4.47
CA VAL A 57 4.50 1.98 -5.55
C VAL A 57 3.24 2.00 -6.41
N VAL A 58 3.40 1.65 -7.66
CA VAL A 58 2.31 1.38 -8.61
C VAL A 58 2.42 -0.04 -9.11
N VAL A 59 1.30 -0.60 -9.54
CA VAL A 59 1.26 -1.85 -10.29
C VAL A 59 0.72 -1.54 -11.66
N GLU A 60 1.42 -2.02 -12.67
CA GLU A 60 1.05 -1.89 -14.07
C GLU A 60 0.96 -3.26 -14.74
N SER A 61 0.16 -3.36 -15.80
CA SER A 61 0.17 -4.50 -16.72
C SER A 61 0.91 -4.13 -18.01
N ASP A 62 1.55 -5.10 -18.65
CA ASP A 62 2.13 -4.88 -19.96
C ASP A 62 1.04 -4.59 -21.03
N ALA A 63 1.37 -3.79 -22.01
CA ALA A 63 0.46 -3.41 -23.10
C ALA A 63 -0.11 -4.61 -23.89
N ALA A 64 0.64 -5.72 -23.94
CA ALA A 64 0.22 -6.95 -24.62
C ALA A 64 -0.98 -7.64 -23.94
N ASP A 65 -1.21 -7.40 -22.64
CA ASP A 65 -2.31 -8.02 -21.89
C ASP A 65 -3.68 -7.38 -22.18
N HIS A 66 -3.70 -6.21 -22.84
CA HIS A 66 -4.92 -5.48 -23.15
C HIS A 66 -5.72 -6.12 -24.29
N ALA A 67 -5.07 -6.78 -25.21
CA ALA A 67 -5.74 -7.36 -26.38
C ALA A 67 -6.69 -8.52 -26.01
N ALA A 68 -6.45 -9.19 -24.89
CA ALA A 68 -7.26 -10.33 -24.44
C ALA A 68 -8.48 -9.91 -23.61
N ASP A 69 -8.40 -8.80 -22.85
CA ASP A 69 -9.50 -8.32 -21.98
C ASP A 69 -10.55 -7.46 -22.74
N HIS A 70 -10.20 -6.89 -23.90
CA HIS A 70 -11.11 -6.08 -24.71
C HIS A 70 -12.22 -6.85 -25.42
N ALA A 71 -12.20 -8.16 -25.41
CA ALA A 71 -13.28 -8.97 -25.99
C ALA A 71 -14.53 -9.03 -25.11
N ALA A 72 -14.47 -8.58 -23.85
CA ALA A 72 -15.55 -8.78 -22.87
C ALA A 72 -16.23 -7.48 -22.35
N ASP A 73 -15.68 -6.28 -22.56
CA ASP A 73 -16.28 -5.06 -21.96
C ASP A 73 -16.20 -3.83 -22.88
N HIS A 74 -17.18 -3.74 -23.78
CA HIS A 74 -17.34 -2.64 -24.72
C HIS A 74 -18.18 -1.51 -24.12
N ALA A 75 -17.71 -0.65 -23.22
CA ALA A 75 -18.48 0.60 -23.03
C ALA A 75 -17.81 1.80 -22.34
N ALA A 76 -16.66 1.73 -21.70
CA ALA A 76 -16.30 2.82 -20.78
C ALA A 76 -14.92 3.50 -20.92
N ASP A 77 -14.06 3.15 -21.86
CA ASP A 77 -12.73 3.78 -21.92
C ASP A 77 -12.32 4.24 -23.33
N ARG A 78 -12.85 5.41 -23.71
CA ARG A 78 -12.45 6.12 -24.94
C ARG A 78 -11.66 7.38 -24.64
N ASP A 79 -10.64 7.29 -23.78
CA ASP A 79 -9.70 8.41 -23.71
C ASP A 79 -8.30 7.92 -23.26
N GLY A 80 -7.32 8.07 -24.18
CA GLY A 80 -5.91 7.88 -23.88
C GLY A 80 -5.26 6.66 -24.57
N GLY A 81 -4.42 6.94 -25.54
CA GLY A 81 -3.52 6.13 -26.36
C GLY A 81 -3.28 4.66 -25.95
N LEU A 82 -3.50 3.77 -26.89
CA LEU A 82 -3.49 2.31 -26.77
C LEU A 82 -2.11 1.64 -26.60
N ASP A 83 -1.03 2.38 -26.35
CA ASP A 83 0.35 1.85 -26.46
C ASP A 83 1.19 1.88 -25.17
N GLY A 84 0.60 2.13 -23.99
CA GLY A 84 1.34 2.21 -22.73
C GLY A 84 0.88 1.19 -21.67
N PRO A 85 1.73 0.91 -20.68
CA PRO A 85 1.33 0.07 -19.54
C PRO A 85 0.15 0.70 -18.79
N ARG A 86 -0.83 -0.13 -18.42
CA ARG A 86 -2.03 0.31 -17.68
C ARG A 86 -1.80 0.26 -16.18
N LEU A 87 -2.11 1.36 -15.48
CA LEU A 87 -2.14 1.39 -14.01
C LEU A 87 -3.25 0.46 -13.48
N LEU A 88 -2.87 -0.52 -12.64
CA LEU A 88 -3.78 -1.46 -11.99
C LEU A 88 -4.06 -1.11 -10.53
N GLY A 89 -3.16 -0.36 -9.91
CA GLY A 89 -3.27 0.07 -8.53
C GLY A 89 -2.05 0.82 -8.05
N TYR A 90 -2.16 1.42 -6.88
CA TYR A 90 -1.05 2.10 -6.21
C TYR A 90 -1.16 1.93 -4.70
N ALA A 91 -0.06 2.12 -4.00
CA ALA A 91 -0.01 2.07 -2.54
C ALA A 91 1.12 2.95 -2.00
N GLY A 92 0.94 3.41 -0.74
CA GLY A 92 1.90 4.24 -0.05
C GLY A 92 2.16 3.79 1.39
N LEU A 93 3.41 3.86 1.81
CA LEU A 93 3.89 3.54 3.15
C LEU A 93 4.69 4.72 3.71
N TYR A 94 4.41 5.11 4.94
CA TYR A 94 5.28 5.96 5.75
C TYR A 94 6.11 5.09 6.70
N HIS A 95 7.44 5.33 6.82
CA HIS A 95 8.34 4.47 7.60
C HIS A 95 9.29 5.23 8.52
N ALA A 96 9.24 6.57 8.54
CA ALA A 96 10.06 7.41 9.43
C ALA A 96 11.56 7.03 9.49
N GLY A 97 12.12 6.49 8.38
CA GLY A 97 13.50 6.00 8.34
C GLY A 97 13.78 4.80 9.26
N GLY A 98 12.76 4.03 9.66
CA GLY A 98 12.91 2.85 10.54
C GLY A 98 13.03 3.17 12.03
N LEU A 99 12.91 4.44 12.42
CA LEU A 99 13.04 4.86 13.83
C LEU A 99 11.81 4.47 14.68
N SER A 100 10.66 4.26 14.02
CA SER A 100 9.40 3.85 14.64
C SER A 100 8.72 2.80 13.78
N GLY A 101 7.48 2.42 14.13
CA GLY A 101 6.62 1.62 13.25
C GLY A 101 6.34 2.33 11.93
N ALA A 102 5.98 1.57 10.93
CA ALA A 102 5.54 2.10 9.64
C ALA A 102 4.00 2.18 9.60
N ASP A 103 3.47 3.08 8.78
CA ASP A 103 2.03 3.22 8.53
C ASP A 103 1.73 2.98 7.04
N LEU A 104 0.83 2.03 6.75
CA LEU A 104 0.27 1.87 5.41
C LEU A 104 -0.75 2.99 5.20
N LEU A 105 -0.39 3.98 4.39
CA LEU A 105 -1.16 5.21 4.21
C LEU A 105 -2.37 5.01 3.30
N THR A 106 -2.15 4.30 2.19
CA THR A 106 -3.18 4.04 1.18
C THR A 106 -2.84 2.77 0.41
N ILE A 107 -3.86 2.09 -0.09
CA ILE A 107 -3.76 0.99 -1.04
C ILE A 107 -5.03 0.92 -1.88
N ALA A 108 -4.88 1.03 -3.17
CA ALA A 108 -6.00 1.06 -4.09
C ALA A 108 -5.75 0.17 -5.31
N THR A 109 -6.80 -0.47 -5.79
CA THR A 109 -6.79 -1.30 -7.00
C THR A 109 -7.99 -0.93 -7.85
N ILE A 110 -7.80 -0.74 -9.16
CA ILE A 110 -8.90 -0.48 -10.08
C ILE A 110 -9.95 -1.59 -9.99
N PRO A 111 -11.25 -1.29 -10.14
CA PRO A 111 -12.32 -2.27 -9.98
C PRO A 111 -12.15 -3.54 -10.83
N SER A 112 -11.73 -3.40 -12.09
CA SER A 112 -11.53 -4.51 -13.03
C SER A 112 -10.34 -5.44 -12.67
N ALA A 113 -9.39 -5.00 -11.84
CA ALA A 113 -8.24 -5.80 -11.40
C ALA A 113 -8.39 -6.37 -9.98
N ARG A 114 -9.54 -6.13 -9.32
CA ARG A 114 -9.79 -6.68 -7.98
C ARG A 114 -9.90 -8.21 -8.02
N GLY A 115 -9.52 -8.85 -6.90
CA GLY A 115 -9.51 -10.32 -6.80
C GLY A 115 -8.36 -11.01 -7.53
N ARG A 116 -7.52 -10.28 -8.27
CA ARG A 116 -6.38 -10.80 -9.05
C ARG A 116 -5.03 -10.70 -8.33
N GLY A 117 -5.01 -10.40 -7.04
CA GLY A 117 -3.79 -10.38 -6.22
C GLY A 117 -3.02 -9.06 -6.22
N ILE A 118 -3.45 -8.02 -6.95
CA ILE A 118 -2.74 -6.74 -7.11
C ILE A 118 -2.43 -6.08 -5.75
N ALA A 119 -3.43 -5.99 -4.86
CA ALA A 119 -3.22 -5.43 -3.53
C ALA A 119 -2.22 -6.25 -2.70
N SER A 120 -2.19 -7.59 -2.87
CA SER A 120 -1.19 -8.43 -2.20
C SER A 120 0.23 -8.15 -2.68
N LEU A 121 0.42 -7.94 -3.99
CA LEU A 121 1.73 -7.60 -4.55
C LEU A 121 2.25 -6.28 -3.96
N MET A 122 1.43 -5.23 -3.93
CA MET A 122 1.80 -3.95 -3.34
C MET A 122 2.10 -4.06 -1.84
N LEU A 123 1.26 -4.79 -1.11
CA LEU A 123 1.43 -4.99 0.32
C LEU A 123 2.73 -5.72 0.65
N ILE A 124 3.08 -6.76 -0.10
CA ILE A 124 4.35 -7.51 0.05
C ILE A 124 5.54 -6.58 -0.17
N GLU A 125 5.53 -5.78 -1.22
CA GLU A 125 6.60 -4.82 -1.53
C GLU A 125 6.78 -3.79 -0.40
N LEU A 126 5.70 -3.17 0.06
CA LEU A 126 5.76 -2.17 1.13
C LEU A 126 6.17 -2.76 2.48
N VAL A 127 5.72 -3.98 2.80
CA VAL A 127 6.16 -4.71 4.01
C VAL A 127 7.64 -5.09 3.91
N SER A 128 8.15 -5.43 2.72
CA SER A 128 9.60 -5.64 2.50
C SER A 128 10.38 -4.37 2.77
N THR A 129 9.95 -3.24 2.23
CA THR A 129 10.54 -1.92 2.50
C THR A 129 10.58 -1.63 4.01
N ALA A 130 9.47 -1.82 4.74
CA ALA A 130 9.43 -1.61 6.19
C ALA A 130 10.45 -2.49 6.95
N ARG A 131 10.65 -3.73 6.51
CA ARG A 131 11.68 -4.63 7.08
C ARG A 131 13.10 -4.16 6.80
N GLU A 132 13.37 -3.76 5.56
CA GLU A 132 14.68 -3.30 5.11
C GLU A 132 15.14 -2.05 5.86
N VAL A 133 14.24 -1.08 6.07
CA VAL A 133 14.54 0.13 6.86
C VAL A 133 14.54 -0.12 8.37
N GLY A 134 14.12 -1.31 8.83
CA GLY A 134 14.22 -1.72 10.23
C GLY A 134 13.02 -1.41 11.10
N CYS A 135 11.85 -1.09 10.53
CA CYS A 135 10.62 -0.87 11.30
C CYS A 135 10.25 -2.09 12.14
N PRO A 136 9.80 -1.92 13.39
CA PRO A 136 9.37 -3.04 14.25
C PRO A 136 8.01 -3.61 13.86
N ASP A 137 7.15 -2.79 13.27
CA ASP A 137 5.79 -3.16 12.87
C ASP A 137 5.28 -2.28 11.73
N VAL A 138 4.16 -2.70 11.13
CA VAL A 138 3.36 -1.90 10.20
C VAL A 138 1.95 -1.77 10.75
N LEU A 139 1.43 -0.56 10.79
CA LEU A 139 0.07 -0.21 11.19
C LEU A 139 -0.77 0.18 9.97
N LEU A 140 -2.07 0.03 10.09
CA LEU A 140 -3.03 0.56 9.13
C LEU A 140 -4.39 0.81 9.79
N GLU A 141 -5.17 1.71 9.19
CA GLU A 141 -6.58 1.89 9.45
C GLU A 141 -7.40 1.40 8.25
N VAL A 142 -8.47 0.67 8.52
CA VAL A 142 -9.38 0.18 7.50
C VAL A 142 -10.82 0.39 7.94
N ARG A 143 -11.71 0.81 7.03
CA ARG A 143 -13.14 0.96 7.31
C ARG A 143 -13.70 -0.33 7.91
N GLN A 144 -14.51 -0.21 8.96
CA GLN A 144 -15.12 -1.37 9.60
C GLN A 144 -15.97 -2.19 8.62
N SER A 145 -16.62 -1.54 7.66
CA SER A 145 -17.41 -2.19 6.61
C SER A 145 -16.57 -2.89 5.53
N ASN A 146 -15.27 -2.53 5.38
CA ASN A 146 -14.42 -3.09 4.34
C ASN A 146 -13.86 -4.48 4.73
N GLY A 147 -14.75 -5.47 4.84
CA GLY A 147 -14.37 -6.84 5.18
C GLY A 147 -13.43 -7.49 4.16
N ALA A 148 -13.45 -7.06 2.89
CA ALA A 148 -12.54 -7.58 1.88
C ALA A 148 -11.09 -7.18 2.16
N ALA A 149 -10.84 -5.91 2.47
CA ALA A 149 -9.53 -5.42 2.84
C ALA A 149 -9.06 -6.02 4.18
N GLN A 150 -9.92 -6.11 5.18
CA GLN A 150 -9.57 -6.76 6.45
C GLN A 150 -9.11 -8.21 6.25
N ARG A 151 -9.80 -8.99 5.40
CA ARG A 151 -9.38 -10.35 5.05
C ARG A 151 -8.05 -10.39 4.28
N LEU A 152 -7.81 -9.42 3.41
CA LEU A 152 -6.51 -9.27 2.73
C LEU A 152 -5.40 -9.10 3.78
N TYR A 153 -5.53 -8.11 4.66
CA TYR A 153 -4.52 -7.83 5.68
C TYR A 153 -4.32 -9.02 6.64
N ALA A 154 -5.40 -9.68 7.06
CA ALA A 154 -5.31 -10.86 7.91
C ALA A 154 -4.52 -12.00 7.26
N ARG A 155 -4.70 -12.25 5.95
CA ARG A 155 -3.90 -13.25 5.20
C ARG A 155 -2.42 -12.92 5.16
N HIS A 156 -2.05 -11.64 5.27
CA HIS A 156 -0.66 -11.17 5.35
C HIS A 156 -0.14 -11.00 6.78
N GLY A 157 -0.87 -11.53 7.78
CA GLY A 157 -0.42 -11.58 9.17
C GLY A 157 -0.77 -10.35 10.01
N PHE A 158 -1.54 -9.40 9.48
CA PHE A 158 -2.05 -8.30 10.29
C PHE A 158 -3.14 -8.78 11.24
N VAL A 159 -3.10 -8.28 12.47
CA VAL A 159 -4.10 -8.56 13.50
C VAL A 159 -4.77 -7.27 13.95
N PRO A 160 -6.09 -7.27 14.23
CA PRO A 160 -6.76 -6.10 14.76
C PRO A 160 -6.25 -5.82 16.19
N ILE A 161 -5.94 -4.55 16.46
CA ILE A 161 -5.42 -4.11 17.77
C ILE A 161 -6.31 -3.05 18.43
N GLY A 162 -7.27 -2.50 17.72
CA GLY A 162 -8.15 -1.47 18.24
C GLY A 162 -9.10 -0.90 17.21
N ARG A 163 -9.81 0.15 17.62
CA ARG A 163 -10.74 0.91 16.78
C ARG A 163 -10.57 2.40 17.03
N ARG A 164 -10.73 3.20 15.95
CA ARG A 164 -10.87 4.65 16.03
C ARG A 164 -12.31 5.02 15.69
N ARG A 165 -13.03 5.57 16.65
CA ARG A 165 -14.42 5.96 16.44
C ARG A 165 -14.52 7.14 15.49
N ARG A 166 -15.47 7.08 14.54
CA ARG A 166 -15.77 8.13 13.57
C ARG A 166 -14.52 8.66 12.85
N TYR A 167 -13.62 7.76 12.52
CA TYR A 167 -12.37 8.09 11.84
C TYR A 167 -12.62 8.60 10.43
N TYR A 168 -13.46 7.90 9.68
CA TYR A 168 -13.92 8.30 8.35
C TYR A 168 -15.10 9.24 8.47
N GLN A 169 -15.20 10.25 7.58
CA GLN A 169 -16.21 11.29 7.65
C GLN A 169 -17.28 11.19 6.56
N ALA A 170 -16.98 10.54 5.43
CA ALA A 170 -17.86 10.46 4.29
C ALA A 170 -17.99 9.02 3.73
N PRO A 171 -19.00 8.23 4.14
CA PRO A 171 -19.91 8.42 5.28
C PRO A 171 -19.17 8.25 6.64
N PRO A 172 -19.73 8.80 7.74
CA PRO A 172 -19.15 8.62 9.07
C PRO A 172 -19.07 7.13 9.43
N GLU A 173 -17.85 6.66 9.74
CA GLU A 173 -17.61 5.25 10.05
C GLU A 173 -16.39 5.07 10.95
N ASP A 174 -16.38 4.01 11.76
CA ASP A 174 -15.24 3.63 12.57
C ASP A 174 -14.15 2.97 11.71
N ALA A 175 -12.90 3.16 12.10
CA ALA A 175 -11.77 2.40 11.57
C ALA A 175 -11.41 1.23 12.51
N VAL A 176 -11.12 0.09 11.92
CA VAL A 176 -10.38 -0.99 12.57
C VAL A 176 -8.89 -0.68 12.40
N VAL A 177 -8.15 -0.63 13.51
CA VAL A 177 -6.69 -0.49 13.48
C VAL A 177 -6.08 -1.89 13.47
N MET A 178 -5.23 -2.17 12.49
CA MET A 178 -4.56 -3.47 12.38
C MET A 178 -3.04 -3.30 12.40
N ARG A 179 -2.32 -4.29 12.90
CA ARG A 179 -0.87 -4.31 13.04
C ARG A 179 -0.26 -5.61 12.52
N LEU A 180 0.84 -5.48 11.80
CA LEU A 180 1.76 -6.56 11.48
C LEU A 180 3.06 -6.35 12.26
N THR A 181 3.42 -7.27 13.14
CA THR A 181 4.72 -7.25 13.84
C THR A 181 5.79 -7.83 12.93
N LEU A 182 6.86 -7.06 12.66
CA LEU A 182 7.96 -7.43 11.76
C LEU A 182 9.14 -8.05 12.50
N ARG A 183 9.45 -7.54 13.70
CA ARG A 183 10.52 -8.05 14.57
C ARG A 183 10.02 -8.07 16.02
N PRO A 184 10.41 -9.07 16.82
CA PRO A 184 10.32 -8.92 18.25
C PRO A 184 11.19 -7.72 18.64
N ARG A 185 10.66 -6.75 19.41
CA ARG A 185 11.52 -5.76 20.06
C ARG A 185 12.54 -6.51 20.90
N PRO A 186 13.87 -6.27 20.75
CA PRO A 186 14.80 -6.72 21.77
C PRO A 186 14.29 -6.14 23.09
N GLY A 187 14.06 -7.01 24.07
CA GLY A 187 13.76 -6.57 25.43
C GLY A 187 14.84 -5.64 25.92
N PRO A 188 14.59 -4.77 26.92
CA PRO A 188 15.63 -3.93 27.48
C PRO A 188 16.81 -4.84 27.84
N VAL A 189 17.99 -4.55 27.23
CA VAL A 189 19.24 -5.24 27.58
C VAL A 189 19.40 -5.00 29.08
N GLY A 190 19.31 -6.08 29.87
CA GLY A 190 19.47 -6.00 31.30
C GLY A 190 20.81 -5.31 31.60
N ALA A 191 20.78 -4.24 32.38
CA ALA A 191 21.98 -3.68 32.96
C ALA A 191 22.73 -4.83 33.65
N GLU A 192 23.89 -5.19 33.12
CA GLU A 192 24.79 -6.13 33.77
C GLU A 192 25.02 -5.61 35.17
N ALA A 193 24.60 -6.41 36.14
CA ALA A 193 24.91 -6.19 37.53
C ALA A 193 26.43 -6.21 37.67
N GLY A 194 27.01 -5.02 37.90
CA GLY A 194 28.41 -4.89 38.18
C GLY A 194 28.83 -5.85 39.29
N GLU A 195 29.76 -6.74 38.99
CA GLU A 195 30.46 -7.53 39.98
C GLU A 195 31.10 -6.61 40.98
N SER A 196 30.57 -6.58 42.18
CA SER A 196 31.26 -6.06 43.35
C SER A 196 32.40 -7.01 43.69
N ASN A 197 33.62 -6.59 43.42
CA ASN A 197 34.84 -7.25 43.87
C ASN A 197 34.99 -6.99 45.37
N PRO A 198 35.04 -8.01 46.25
CA PRO A 198 35.38 -7.82 47.66
C PRO A 198 36.90 -7.80 47.82
N ILE A 199 37.42 -6.75 48.46
CA ILE A 199 38.71 -6.75 49.13
C ILE A 199 38.47 -6.84 50.61
#